data_c22300c5d16ed50418e53b44bf1b1c11
#
_entry.id   c22300c5d16ed50418e53b44bf1b1c11
#
_cell.length_a   1.000
_cell.length_b   1.000
_cell.length_c   1.000
_cell.angle_alpha   90.00
_cell.angle_beta   90.00
_cell.angle_gamma   90.00
#
_symmetry.space_group_name_H-M   'P 1'
#
loop_
_entity.id
_entity.type
_entity.pdbx_description
1 polymer ?
#
loop_
_entity_poly.entity_id
_entity_poly.type
_entity_poly.pdbx_seq_one_letter_code
_entity_poly.pdbx_strand_id
1 'polypeptide(L)'
;TASQMAGPWLLAGLQPMVSTLRVVDAWAAPGGKTAHLLEYADCDVTALDMDAARCERIHQTLARLGLEARVRVSDAVDTAQWWDGQLFDAILLDAPCSASGIVRRHPDVRWLRRETDIAQLAQIQARLLKTLWPLVRPGGRLLYCTCSVFQAEGAGQIKTFLAHHNDASLL
;
A
#
# COMPACT_ATOMS: atom_id res chain seq x y z
N THR A 1 -13.45 -11.06 0.64
CA THR A 1 -12.11 -11.45 0.15
C THR A 1 -11.01 -10.82 0.99
N ALA A 2 -9.77 -11.35 0.95
CA ALA A 2 -8.66 -10.79 1.72
C ALA A 2 -8.41 -9.29 1.42
N SER A 3 -8.56 -8.87 0.16
CA SER A 3 -8.44 -7.46 -0.22
C SER A 3 -9.49 -6.54 0.42
N GLN A 4 -10.65 -7.06 0.79
CA GLN A 4 -11.70 -6.30 1.49
C GLN A 4 -11.42 -6.14 2.99
N MET A 5 -10.41 -6.80 3.52
CA MET A 5 -9.99 -6.62 4.92
C MET A 5 -9.04 -5.43 5.10
N ALA A 6 -8.49 -4.89 4.01
CA ALA A 6 -7.51 -3.80 4.09
C ALA A 6 -8.05 -2.55 4.79
N GLY A 7 -9.24 -2.08 4.42
CA GLY A 7 -9.88 -0.92 5.07
C GLY A 7 -10.09 -1.14 6.57
N PRO A 8 -10.83 -2.19 6.99
CA PRO A 8 -11.05 -2.51 8.40
C PRO A 8 -9.75 -2.65 9.21
N TRP A 9 -8.76 -3.39 8.72
CA TRP A 9 -7.51 -3.60 9.46
C TRP A 9 -6.68 -2.33 9.58
N LEU A 10 -6.68 -1.49 8.56
CA LEU A 10 -5.94 -0.25 8.57
C LEU A 10 -6.62 0.84 9.42
N LEU A 11 -7.93 1.02 9.27
CA LEU A 11 -8.63 2.22 9.74
C LEU A 11 -9.51 2.00 10.98
N ALA A 12 -9.89 0.76 11.34
CA ALA A 12 -10.80 0.52 12.47
C ALA A 12 -10.27 1.10 13.78
N GLY A 13 -11.06 1.97 14.39
CA GLY A 13 -10.74 2.61 15.67
C GLY A 13 -9.62 3.66 15.62
N LEU A 14 -9.08 3.96 14.42
CA LEU A 14 -8.11 5.03 14.25
C LEU A 14 -8.81 6.38 14.29
N GLN A 15 -8.30 7.31 15.10
CA GLN A 15 -8.82 8.67 15.20
C GLN A 15 -7.95 9.62 14.38
N PRO A 16 -8.53 10.58 13.63
CA PRO A 16 -7.76 11.54 12.86
C PRO A 16 -7.00 12.51 13.77
N MET A 17 -5.84 13.01 13.29
CA MET A 17 -5.11 14.07 13.98
C MET A 17 -5.87 15.40 14.02
N VAL A 18 -6.62 15.69 12.97
CA VAL A 18 -7.36 16.96 12.83
C VAL A 18 -8.85 16.67 12.69
N SER A 19 -9.38 16.59 11.49
CA SER A 19 -10.82 16.40 11.23
C SER A 19 -11.11 15.12 10.47
N THR A 20 -10.24 14.76 9.54
CA THR A 20 -10.40 13.65 8.59
C THR A 20 -9.13 12.83 8.57
N LEU A 21 -9.23 11.51 8.48
CA LEU A 21 -8.06 10.63 8.39
C LEU A 21 -7.26 10.93 7.12
N ARG A 22 -5.98 11.21 7.27
CA ARG A 22 -5.04 11.35 6.14
C ARG A 22 -4.44 10.00 5.81
N VAL A 23 -4.69 9.51 4.61
CA VAL A 23 -4.31 8.15 4.20
C VAL A 23 -3.51 8.18 2.89
N VAL A 24 -2.49 7.34 2.78
CA VAL A 24 -1.81 7.04 1.51
C VAL A 24 -2.13 5.62 1.09
N ASP A 25 -2.48 5.44 -0.18
CA ASP A 25 -2.47 4.15 -0.88
C ASP A 25 -1.26 4.16 -1.82
N ALA A 26 -0.18 3.49 -1.42
CA ALA A 26 1.15 3.66 -2.01
C ALA A 26 1.39 2.83 -3.28
N TRP A 27 0.43 1.97 -3.70
CA TRP A 27 0.47 1.18 -4.94
C TRP A 27 -0.96 0.93 -5.39
N ALA A 28 -1.64 2.03 -5.74
CA ALA A 28 -3.10 2.11 -5.69
C ALA A 28 -3.85 1.43 -6.85
N ALA A 29 -3.22 1.33 -8.02
CA ALA A 29 -3.94 0.86 -9.21
C ALA A 29 -4.35 -0.62 -9.09
N PRO A 30 -5.56 -0.94 -9.51
CA PRO A 30 -6.53 -0.16 -10.29
C PRO A 30 -7.54 0.67 -9.47
N GLY A 31 -7.30 0.95 -8.20
CA GLY A 31 -8.12 1.82 -7.36
C GLY A 31 -9.15 1.13 -6.47
N GLY A 32 -9.23 -0.19 -6.48
CA GLY A 32 -10.23 -0.92 -5.69
C GLY A 32 -10.02 -0.82 -4.18
N LYS A 33 -8.76 -0.78 -3.71
CA LYS A 33 -8.47 -0.57 -2.28
C LYS A 33 -8.66 0.89 -1.90
N THR A 34 -8.23 1.83 -2.75
CA THR A 34 -8.50 3.27 -2.59
C THR A 34 -9.99 3.54 -2.40
N ALA A 35 -10.84 3.01 -3.29
CA ALA A 35 -12.29 3.13 -3.20
C ALA A 35 -12.83 2.55 -1.89
N HIS A 36 -12.36 1.36 -1.50
CA HIS A 36 -12.79 0.73 -0.26
C HIS A 36 -12.40 1.52 1.00
N LEU A 37 -11.22 2.17 1.02
CA LEU A 37 -10.83 3.07 2.10
C LEU A 37 -11.81 4.25 2.23
N LEU A 38 -12.17 4.88 1.10
CA LEU A 38 -13.09 6.02 1.04
C LEU A 38 -14.52 5.64 1.41
N GLU A 39 -14.97 4.43 1.08
CA GLU A 39 -16.29 3.92 1.49
C GLU A 39 -16.34 3.51 2.96
N TYR A 40 -15.19 3.09 3.53
CA TYR A 40 -15.13 2.56 4.89
C TYR A 40 -15.09 3.66 5.95
N ALA A 41 -14.41 4.78 5.70
CA ALA A 41 -14.23 5.86 6.66
C ALA A 41 -14.14 7.22 5.97
N ASP A 42 -14.44 8.28 6.74
CA ASP A 42 -14.16 9.66 6.30
C ASP A 42 -12.64 9.89 6.28
N CYS A 43 -12.07 9.87 5.08
CA CYS A 43 -10.64 9.97 4.86
C CYS A 43 -10.28 10.75 3.59
N ASP A 44 -9.16 11.47 3.68
CA ASP A 44 -8.51 12.15 2.58
C ASP A 44 -7.39 11.23 2.06
N VAL A 45 -7.61 10.62 0.90
CA VAL A 45 -6.69 9.61 0.34
C VAL A 45 -5.82 10.21 -0.75
N THR A 46 -4.50 10.04 -0.59
CA THR A 46 -3.52 10.21 -1.67
C THR A 46 -3.19 8.84 -2.25
N ALA A 47 -3.57 8.62 -3.50
CA ALA A 47 -3.36 7.37 -4.23
C ALA A 47 -2.17 7.52 -5.19
N LEU A 48 -1.16 6.67 -5.05
CA LEU A 48 0.07 6.70 -5.84
C LEU A 48 0.19 5.48 -6.74
N ASP A 49 0.59 5.69 -7.97
CA ASP A 49 1.09 4.64 -8.86
C ASP A 49 2.14 5.24 -9.81
N MET A 50 3.14 4.46 -10.19
CA MET A 50 4.23 4.90 -11.08
C MET A 50 3.78 5.05 -12.54
N ASP A 51 2.74 4.36 -12.93
CA ASP A 51 2.27 4.25 -14.30
C ASP A 51 1.05 5.14 -14.53
N ALA A 52 1.17 6.09 -15.46
CA ALA A 52 0.09 7.03 -15.78
C ALA A 52 -1.17 6.32 -16.31
N ALA A 53 -1.02 5.27 -17.12
CA ALA A 53 -2.16 4.52 -17.63
C ALA A 53 -2.86 3.73 -16.51
N ARG A 54 -2.10 3.29 -15.50
CA ARG A 54 -2.67 2.66 -14.30
C ARG A 54 -3.36 3.70 -13.41
N CYS A 55 -2.83 4.91 -13.29
CA CYS A 55 -3.49 6.02 -12.58
C CYS A 55 -4.83 6.38 -13.23
N GLU A 56 -4.92 6.35 -14.56
CA GLU A 56 -6.19 6.56 -15.27
C GLU A 56 -7.25 5.52 -14.87
N ARG A 57 -6.87 4.28 -14.63
CA ARG A 57 -7.79 3.24 -14.12
C ARG A 57 -8.28 3.56 -12.69
N ILE A 58 -7.45 4.19 -11.86
CA ILE A 58 -7.88 4.66 -10.54
C ILE A 58 -8.97 5.72 -10.71
N HIS A 59 -8.75 6.72 -11.57
CA HIS A 59 -9.75 7.75 -11.86
C HIS A 59 -11.07 7.16 -12.35
N GLN A 60 -11.03 6.22 -13.29
CA GLN A 60 -12.22 5.53 -13.82
C GLN A 60 -12.96 4.75 -12.72
N THR A 61 -12.21 4.06 -11.85
CA THR A 61 -12.80 3.32 -10.72
C THR A 61 -13.50 4.27 -9.75
N LEU A 62 -12.85 5.35 -9.36
CA LEU A 62 -13.41 6.35 -8.43
C LEU A 62 -14.61 7.08 -9.04
N ALA A 63 -14.51 7.53 -10.29
CA ALA A 63 -15.59 8.22 -10.99
C ALA A 63 -16.86 7.36 -11.07
N ARG A 64 -16.71 6.06 -11.38
CA ARG A 64 -17.83 5.11 -11.43
C ARG A 64 -18.55 4.95 -10.09
N LEU A 65 -17.84 5.14 -8.99
CA LEU A 65 -18.37 5.00 -7.62
C LEU A 65 -18.77 6.35 -7.00
N GLY A 66 -18.55 7.48 -7.70
CA GLY A 66 -18.80 8.81 -7.16
C GLY A 66 -17.86 9.17 -6.00
N LEU A 67 -16.64 8.64 -6.00
CA LEU A 67 -15.63 8.86 -4.97
C LEU A 67 -14.51 9.75 -5.50
N GLU A 68 -13.83 10.46 -4.60
CA GLU A 68 -12.72 11.34 -4.93
C GLU A 68 -11.48 11.02 -4.10
N ALA A 69 -10.31 11.04 -4.74
CA ALA A 69 -9.00 10.95 -4.11
C ALA A 69 -7.97 11.79 -4.87
N ARG A 70 -6.88 12.13 -4.21
CA ARG A 70 -5.73 12.76 -4.87
C ARG A 70 -4.87 11.70 -5.54
N VAL A 71 -5.08 11.47 -6.82
CA VAL A 71 -4.27 10.54 -7.61
C VAL A 71 -3.02 11.22 -8.12
N ARG A 72 -1.85 10.60 -7.92
CA ARG A 72 -0.54 11.09 -8.35
C ARG A 72 0.22 10.01 -9.12
N VAL A 73 0.73 10.37 -10.28
CA VAL A 73 1.70 9.54 -11.01
C VAL A 73 3.07 9.78 -10.38
N SER A 74 3.48 8.91 -9.49
CA SER A 74 4.77 9.04 -8.79
C SER A 74 5.23 7.70 -8.22
N ASP A 75 6.54 7.52 -8.13
CA ASP A 75 7.13 6.47 -7.31
C ASP A 75 6.94 6.84 -5.82
N ALA A 76 6.38 5.92 -5.05
CA ALA A 76 6.14 6.14 -3.62
C ALA A 76 7.44 6.40 -2.83
N VAL A 77 8.60 5.96 -3.33
CA VAL A 77 9.90 6.24 -2.70
C VAL A 77 10.43 7.64 -2.99
N ASP A 78 9.92 8.32 -4.02
CA ASP A 78 10.30 9.70 -4.33
C ASP A 78 9.38 10.70 -3.63
N THR A 79 9.48 10.73 -2.30
CA THR A 79 8.59 11.52 -1.45
C THR A 79 8.63 13.01 -1.76
N ALA A 80 9.74 13.54 -2.30
CA ALA A 80 9.86 14.95 -2.68
C ALA A 80 8.86 15.37 -3.77
N GLN A 81 8.36 14.44 -4.57
CA GLN A 81 7.43 14.74 -5.66
C GLN A 81 5.96 14.74 -5.27
N TRP A 82 5.60 14.10 -4.18
CA TRP A 82 4.18 13.91 -3.85
C TRP A 82 3.80 14.25 -2.41
N TRP A 83 4.76 14.21 -1.46
CA TRP A 83 4.49 14.45 -0.05
C TRP A 83 4.53 15.96 0.28
N ASP A 84 3.55 16.42 1.04
CA ASP A 84 3.41 17.82 1.44
C ASP A 84 4.09 18.17 2.78
N GLY A 85 4.85 17.24 3.36
CA GLY A 85 5.53 17.42 4.64
C GLY A 85 4.67 17.12 5.88
N GLN A 86 3.39 16.82 5.72
CA GLN A 86 2.49 16.47 6.83
C GLN A 86 2.39 14.94 6.99
N LEU A 87 2.43 14.46 8.23
CA LEU A 87 2.33 13.05 8.54
C LEU A 87 0.94 12.49 8.21
N PHE A 88 0.88 11.20 7.97
CA PHE A 88 -0.34 10.46 7.68
C PHE A 88 -0.81 9.67 8.90
N ASP A 89 -2.13 9.56 9.06
CA ASP A 89 -2.75 8.68 10.05
C ASP A 89 -2.57 7.21 9.69
N ALA A 90 -2.63 6.92 8.39
CA ALA A 90 -2.51 5.55 7.89
C ALA A 90 -1.83 5.49 6.51
N ILE A 91 -1.08 4.42 6.27
CA ILE A 91 -0.50 4.10 4.96
C ILE A 91 -0.86 2.66 4.60
N LEU A 92 -1.46 2.49 3.43
CA LEU A 92 -1.64 1.19 2.79
C LEU A 92 -0.51 0.97 1.78
N LEU A 93 0.25 -0.09 1.95
CA LEU A 93 1.26 -0.54 1.01
C LEU A 93 0.86 -1.92 0.47
N ASP A 94 0.12 -1.94 -0.67
CA ASP A 94 -0.13 -3.16 -1.43
C ASP A 94 1.07 -3.39 -2.36
N ALA A 95 2.15 -3.94 -1.79
CA ALA A 95 3.47 -3.92 -2.39
C ALA A 95 3.55 -4.74 -3.70
N PRO A 96 4.34 -4.27 -4.69
CA PRO A 96 4.66 -5.07 -5.85
C PRO A 96 5.31 -6.38 -5.40
N CYS A 97 4.81 -7.51 -5.89
CA CYS A 97 5.27 -8.82 -5.46
C CYS A 97 5.27 -9.83 -6.62
N SER A 98 5.79 -11.03 -6.37
CA SER A 98 5.83 -12.12 -7.37
C SER A 98 4.45 -12.59 -7.83
N ALA A 99 3.40 -12.23 -7.11
CA ALA A 99 2.01 -12.66 -7.33
C ALA A 99 1.82 -14.19 -7.27
N SER A 100 2.71 -14.89 -6.58
CA SER A 100 2.70 -16.36 -6.49
C SER A 100 1.44 -16.94 -5.82
N GLY A 101 0.74 -16.16 -5.01
CA GLY A 101 -0.51 -16.59 -4.36
C GLY A 101 -1.74 -16.58 -5.28
N ILE A 102 -1.65 -15.99 -6.49
CA ILE A 102 -2.78 -15.94 -7.43
C ILE A 102 -2.67 -16.93 -8.60
N VAL A 103 -1.76 -17.89 -8.52
CA VAL A 103 -1.49 -18.91 -9.57
C VAL A 103 -2.77 -19.65 -10.01
N ARG A 104 -3.75 -19.85 -9.14
CA ARG A 104 -5.04 -20.46 -9.53
C ARG A 104 -5.81 -19.64 -10.56
N ARG A 105 -5.68 -18.31 -10.54
CA ARG A 105 -6.34 -17.38 -11.47
C ARG A 105 -5.46 -17.04 -12.67
N HIS A 106 -4.14 -17.05 -12.46
CA HIS A 106 -3.11 -16.68 -13.43
C HIS A 106 -2.02 -17.76 -13.43
N PRO A 107 -2.24 -18.92 -14.06
CA PRO A 107 -1.31 -20.05 -14.04
C PRO A 107 0.02 -19.77 -14.75
N ASP A 108 0.05 -18.79 -15.64
CA ASP A 108 1.22 -18.27 -16.35
C ASP A 108 2.28 -17.67 -15.40
N VAL A 109 1.88 -17.16 -14.24
CA VAL A 109 2.80 -16.61 -13.23
C VAL A 109 3.90 -17.60 -12.83
N ARG A 110 3.60 -18.90 -12.82
CA ARG A 110 4.58 -19.98 -12.50
C ARG A 110 5.77 -20.01 -13.45
N TRP A 111 5.54 -19.67 -14.71
CA TRP A 111 6.54 -19.75 -15.77
C TRP A 111 7.28 -18.42 -16.00
N LEU A 112 6.69 -17.31 -15.55
CA LEU A 112 7.21 -15.97 -15.77
C LEU A 112 8.13 -15.48 -14.63
N ARG A 113 8.19 -16.19 -13.48
CA ARG A 113 8.97 -15.77 -12.31
C ARG A 113 10.22 -16.59 -12.14
N ARG A 114 11.34 -15.91 -11.92
CA ARG A 114 12.64 -16.47 -11.57
C ARG A 114 12.91 -16.22 -10.09
N GLU A 115 13.79 -17.00 -9.48
CA GLU A 115 14.22 -16.80 -8.09
C GLU A 115 14.85 -15.41 -7.88
N THR A 116 15.60 -14.92 -8.87
CA THR A 116 16.17 -13.58 -8.88
C THR A 116 15.12 -12.47 -8.81
N ASP A 117 13.95 -12.67 -9.40
CA ASP A 117 12.85 -11.69 -9.37
C ASP A 117 12.29 -11.55 -7.96
N ILE A 118 12.22 -12.65 -7.19
CA ILE A 118 11.75 -12.63 -5.79
C ILE A 118 12.70 -11.80 -4.93
N ALA A 119 14.01 -11.99 -5.08
CA ALA A 119 15.01 -11.22 -4.35
C ALA A 119 14.94 -9.72 -4.68
N GLN A 120 14.78 -9.37 -5.96
CA GLN A 120 14.63 -7.98 -6.40
C GLN A 120 13.35 -7.34 -5.85
N LEU A 121 12.23 -8.05 -5.91
CA LEU A 121 10.94 -7.57 -5.37
C LEU A 121 11.03 -7.37 -3.85
N ALA A 122 11.67 -8.29 -3.14
CA ALA A 122 11.90 -8.15 -1.71
C ALA A 122 12.73 -6.91 -1.35
N GLN A 123 13.74 -6.56 -2.17
CA GLN A 123 14.50 -5.31 -1.98
C GLN A 123 13.64 -4.06 -2.23
N ILE A 124 12.79 -4.07 -3.26
CA ILE A 124 11.86 -2.97 -3.54
C ILE A 124 10.89 -2.79 -2.36
N GLN A 125 10.34 -3.89 -1.85
CA GLN A 125 9.43 -3.89 -0.71
C GLN A 125 10.10 -3.33 0.56
N ALA A 126 11.33 -3.75 0.85
CA ALA A 126 12.11 -3.23 1.97
C ALA A 126 12.36 -1.73 1.85
N ARG A 127 12.68 -1.24 0.64
CA ARG A 127 12.87 0.18 0.36
C ARG A 127 11.58 0.97 0.56
N LEU A 128 10.44 0.46 0.08
CA LEU A 128 9.14 1.08 0.26
C LEU A 128 8.77 1.19 1.75
N LEU A 129 8.89 0.10 2.51
CA LEU A 129 8.65 0.11 3.95
C LEU A 129 9.52 1.14 4.69
N LYS A 130 10.83 1.15 4.40
CA LYS A 130 11.79 2.10 5.01
C LYS A 130 11.45 3.56 4.68
N THR A 131 11.01 3.84 3.46
CA THR A 131 10.69 5.19 3.00
C THR A 131 9.36 5.68 3.56
N LEU A 132 8.35 4.81 3.61
CA LEU A 132 7.00 5.19 3.99
C LEU A 132 6.79 5.24 5.51
N TRP A 133 7.50 4.42 6.29
CA TRP A 133 7.32 4.37 7.74
C TRP A 133 7.49 5.72 8.44
N PRO A 134 8.53 6.53 8.15
CA PRO A 134 8.71 7.84 8.76
C PRO A 134 7.59 8.85 8.46
N LEU A 135 6.73 8.57 7.47
CA LEU A 135 5.60 9.42 7.11
C LEU A 135 4.35 9.12 7.94
N VAL A 136 4.34 8.00 8.68
CA VAL A 136 3.27 7.64 9.61
C VAL A 136 3.45 8.42 10.91
N ARG A 137 2.38 9.06 11.39
CA ARG A 137 2.42 9.73 12.68
C ARG A 137 2.59 8.76 13.87
N PRO A 138 3.04 9.21 15.03
CA PRO A 138 2.96 8.41 16.25
C PRO A 138 1.52 7.95 16.52
N GLY A 139 1.32 6.66 16.80
CA GLY A 139 0.01 6.03 16.95
C GLY A 139 -0.77 5.81 15.65
N GLY A 140 -0.19 6.17 14.50
CA GLY A 140 -0.71 5.82 13.18
C GLY A 140 -0.43 4.37 12.79
N ARG A 141 -0.83 3.96 11.58
CA ARG A 141 -0.69 2.57 11.13
C ARG A 141 -0.12 2.49 9.71
N LEU A 142 0.67 1.46 9.46
CA LEU A 142 1.05 1.02 8.13
C LEU A 142 0.56 -0.41 7.93
N LEU A 143 -0.29 -0.62 6.92
CA LEU A 143 -0.70 -1.96 6.50
C LEU A 143 0.11 -2.39 5.28
N TYR A 144 0.90 -3.44 5.47
CA TYR A 144 1.66 -4.07 4.40
C TYR A 144 0.92 -5.29 3.86
N CYS A 145 0.67 -5.31 2.56
CA CYS A 145 -0.02 -6.38 1.87
C CYS A 145 0.81 -6.90 0.69
N THR A 146 0.76 -8.20 0.46
CA THR A 146 1.22 -8.84 -0.78
C THR A 146 0.29 -9.97 -1.17
N CYS A 147 0.29 -10.34 -2.45
CA CYS A 147 -0.34 -11.57 -2.93
C CYS A 147 0.70 -12.68 -3.17
N SER A 148 1.83 -12.65 -2.47
CA SER A 148 2.88 -13.66 -2.51
C SER A 148 2.70 -14.70 -1.41
N VAL A 149 3.10 -15.95 -1.69
CA VAL A 149 3.22 -17.03 -0.68
C VAL A 149 4.66 -17.16 -0.15
N PHE A 150 5.61 -16.42 -0.69
CA PHE A 150 7.00 -16.48 -0.26
C PHE A 150 7.21 -15.68 1.02
N GLN A 151 7.88 -16.29 2.00
CA GLN A 151 8.20 -15.62 3.26
C GLN A 151 9.07 -14.37 3.06
N ALA A 152 9.97 -14.38 2.09
CA ALA A 152 10.83 -13.25 1.74
C ALA A 152 10.04 -12.00 1.35
N GLU A 153 8.83 -12.16 0.81
CA GLU A 153 7.93 -11.06 0.40
C GLU A 153 6.83 -10.79 1.42
N GLY A 154 6.71 -11.57 2.48
CA GLY A 154 5.67 -11.49 3.51
C GLY A 154 6.25 -11.36 4.92
N ALA A 155 6.08 -12.39 5.73
CA ALA A 155 6.49 -12.39 7.14
C ALA A 155 7.98 -12.10 7.35
N GLY A 156 8.86 -12.52 6.43
CA GLY A 156 10.28 -12.23 6.46
C GLY A 156 10.58 -10.74 6.34
N GLN A 157 9.86 -10.01 5.47
CA GLN A 157 9.97 -8.55 5.34
C GLN A 157 9.62 -7.84 6.64
N ILE A 158 8.48 -8.20 7.22
CA ILE A 158 8.01 -7.58 8.46
C ILE A 158 8.95 -7.86 9.62
N LYS A 159 9.45 -9.11 9.74
CA LYS A 159 10.43 -9.47 10.77
C LYS A 159 11.71 -8.62 10.65
N THR A 160 12.24 -8.49 9.44
CA THR A 160 13.44 -7.67 9.18
C THR A 160 13.17 -6.21 9.45
N PHE A 161 12.02 -5.69 9.02
CA PHE A 161 11.62 -4.31 9.26
C PHE A 161 11.56 -4.00 10.77
N LEU A 162 10.85 -4.80 11.55
CA LEU A 162 10.71 -4.62 13.01
C LEU A 162 12.03 -4.72 13.77
N ALA A 163 12.98 -5.53 13.28
CA ALA A 163 14.31 -5.62 13.87
C ALA A 163 15.14 -4.32 13.77
N HIS A 164 14.78 -3.43 12.84
CA HIS A 164 15.47 -2.16 12.59
C HIS A 164 14.66 -0.93 12.98
N HIS A 165 13.40 -1.10 13.43
CA HIS A 165 12.48 -0.01 13.76
C HIS A 165 11.84 -0.26 15.14
N ASN A 166 12.55 0.16 16.20
CA ASN A 166 12.11 -0.03 17.59
C ASN A 166 10.86 0.80 17.94
N ASP A 167 10.50 1.74 17.08
CA ASP A 167 9.30 2.59 17.14
C ASP A 167 8.07 1.95 16.49
N ALA A 168 8.25 0.73 15.93
CA ALA A 168 7.19 -0.04 15.30
C ALA A 168 6.82 -1.28 16.10
N SER A 169 5.55 -1.63 16.13
CA SER A 169 5.04 -2.87 16.70
C SER A 169 4.02 -3.52 15.78
N LEU A 170 3.96 -4.84 15.78
CA LEU A 170 2.94 -5.60 15.07
C LEU A 170 1.63 -5.54 15.86
N LEU A 171 0.51 -5.27 15.15
CA LEU A 171 -0.85 -5.30 15.70
C LEU A 171 -1.50 -6.67 15.50
#